data_776c699f9391cbb3cb3e24168ec3a3fb
#
_entry.id   776c699f9391cbb3cb3e24168ec3a3fb
#
_cell.length_a   1.000
_cell.length_b   1.000
_cell.length_c   1.000
_cell.angle_alpha   90.00
_cell.angle_beta   90.00
_cell.angle_gamma   90.00
#
_symmetry.space_group_name_H-M   'P 1'
#
loop_
_entity.id
_entity.type
_entity.pdbx_description
1 polymer ?
#
loop_
_entity_poly.entity_id
_entity_poly.type
_entity_poly.pdbx_seq_one_letter_code
_entity_poly.pdbx_strand_id
1 'polypeptide(L)'
;MRLKKYFLYVILTFVSVSMFTSCSSDDKEEETITPSLSTTPTDVNAKASGEDVNIAVKATSTWTTVIDDKVDWVKVKSSDIQAGKLVLTIVANTTLDSRSTSVIVKLDNTDLTKPIKISQAAANASLVVTPMEVVDIPAEGKEYTFTVESSVGVDWEYEIPEEQQSWIKEKSKADKSVTLSFEVNTGSQRGCYIVFKDKNKKASNVNVKIIQLKPENFDPNDPIQMGYTLQGSMKGSADLVGKHYGDVHTYMRKFGWDYSEHPNSSTNDHNEVDHIETVFDATINQYIFRFISHASSALDGDRGSMNDRMRNEMKTQTSATWYKLNGNWGESQILQWKFKIPKGYRPSTSFCHIHQLKAQEGDNGAPVITISLRGNNDGTNRRVQVIHSLGSDHSAGTKSLGTFVDNVKIEEFEDEWVQVSEEVKYDHHGKYRLVITRIRDGKVLIDNTQNDIDTWRKGAINIRNKFGIYRSYGGSGGQITNNIKDETLDLADFVIYEKDTNPSPAAHD
;
A
#
# COMPACT_ATOMS: atom_id res chain seq x y z
N MET A 1 14.97 12.86 -40.61
CA MET A 1 14.72 13.55 -41.91
C MET A 1 15.24 14.97 -41.81
N ARG A 2 16.22 15.29 -42.73
CA ARG A 2 16.84 16.60 -43.04
C ARG A 2 17.67 17.26 -41.94
N LEU A 3 18.99 17.12 -41.92
CA LEU A 3 20.15 17.67 -42.66
C LEU A 3 19.97 19.09 -43.24
N LYS A 4 20.85 20.00 -42.80
CA LYS A 4 21.50 21.07 -43.61
C LYS A 4 22.61 21.64 -42.70
N LYS A 5 23.87 21.48 -42.91
CA LYS A 5 24.92 21.78 -43.90
C LYS A 5 25.06 23.27 -44.24
N TYR A 6 26.34 23.62 -44.18
CA TYR A 6 27.12 24.66 -44.92
C TYR A 6 27.16 26.05 -44.22
N PHE A 7 28.26 26.84 -44.28
CA PHE A 7 29.27 27.03 -45.27
C PHE A 7 30.53 27.68 -44.70
N LEU A 8 31.67 27.24 -45.21
CA LEU A 8 33.03 27.77 -45.07
C LEU A 8 33.20 28.94 -46.03
N TYR A 9 33.82 30.06 -45.60
CA TYR A 9 34.38 31.04 -46.49
C TYR A 9 35.81 31.37 -46.07
N VAL A 10 36.74 30.98 -46.95
CA VAL A 10 38.14 31.38 -47.04
C VAL A 10 38.16 32.66 -47.86
N ILE A 11 38.78 33.73 -47.40
CA ILE A 11 39.20 34.82 -48.24
C ILE A 11 40.71 35.02 -48.09
N LEU A 12 41.34 34.67 -49.19
CA LEU A 12 42.77 34.93 -49.51
C LEU A 12 42.85 36.35 -50.05
N THR A 13 43.73 37.17 -49.57
CA THR A 13 44.13 38.42 -50.27
C THR A 13 45.60 38.59 -50.25
N PHE A 14 46.04 38.90 -51.42
CA PHE A 14 47.40 38.95 -51.98
C PHE A 14 48.29 40.06 -51.39
N VAL A 15 49.57 39.69 -51.36
CA VAL A 15 50.74 40.53 -51.11
C VAL A 15 51.02 41.33 -52.35
N SER A 16 51.34 42.57 -52.19
CA SER A 16 52.13 43.37 -53.19
C SER A 16 53.37 43.92 -52.52
N VAL A 17 54.46 43.42 -53.03
CA VAL A 17 55.85 43.91 -52.72
C VAL A 17 56.11 45.18 -53.52
N SER A 18 56.65 46.19 -52.86
CA SER A 18 57.33 47.29 -53.54
C SER A 18 58.67 47.50 -52.84
N MET A 19 59.72 47.19 -53.58
CA MET A 19 61.07 47.53 -53.25
C MET A 19 61.35 49.02 -53.59
N PHE A 20 61.93 49.74 -52.69
CA PHE A 20 62.78 50.89 -53.00
C PHE A 20 63.99 50.82 -52.13
N THR A 21 65.14 50.75 -52.78
CA THR A 21 66.45 50.91 -52.24
C THR A 21 66.81 52.43 -52.13
N SER A 22 67.36 52.80 -51.02
CA SER A 22 68.31 53.97 -50.97
C SER A 22 69.15 53.85 -49.71
N CYS A 23 70.42 54.13 -49.92
CA CYS A 23 71.55 54.06 -48.93
C CYS A 23 71.64 55.23 -47.94
N SER A 24 72.29 54.83 -46.87
CA SER A 24 73.29 55.53 -46.02
C SER A 24 72.81 56.46 -44.95
N SER A 25 73.13 56.20 -43.76
CA SER A 25 74.14 56.73 -42.84
C SER A 25 73.94 56.11 -41.44
N ASP A 26 75.11 55.71 -40.85
CA ASP A 26 75.18 55.20 -39.50
C ASP A 26 74.73 56.25 -38.48
N ASP A 27 73.57 55.98 -37.86
CA ASP A 27 73.28 56.44 -36.50
C ASP A 27 72.63 55.24 -35.82
N LYS A 28 73.34 54.62 -34.86
CA LYS A 28 72.79 53.67 -33.94
C LYS A 28 71.80 54.37 -33.03
N GLU A 29 70.56 54.50 -33.47
CA GLU A 29 69.48 54.69 -32.51
C GLU A 29 69.37 53.44 -31.67
N GLU A 30 69.70 53.51 -30.39
CA GLU A 30 69.28 52.55 -29.41
C GLU A 30 67.74 52.47 -29.52
N GLU A 31 67.21 51.39 -30.15
CA GLU A 31 65.76 51.07 -30.08
C GLU A 31 65.40 51.02 -28.62
N THR A 32 64.81 52.07 -28.08
CA THR A 32 64.20 52.05 -26.77
C THR A 32 62.98 51.11 -26.83
N ILE A 33 63.23 49.85 -26.49
CA ILE A 33 62.12 48.83 -26.39
C ILE A 33 61.14 49.36 -25.37
N THR A 34 59.99 49.82 -25.84
CA THR A 34 58.87 50.21 -24.94
C THR A 34 58.43 48.99 -24.12
N PRO A 35 58.49 49.06 -22.79
CA PRO A 35 58.06 47.94 -21.95
C PRO A 35 56.66 47.55 -22.24
N SER A 36 56.42 46.23 -22.52
CA SER A 36 55.11 45.69 -22.77
C SER A 36 54.92 44.33 -22.08
N LEU A 37 53.72 44.09 -21.59
CA LEU A 37 53.31 42.86 -20.93
C LEU A 37 51.85 42.52 -21.26
N SER A 38 51.64 41.33 -21.71
CA SER A 38 50.27 40.77 -21.90
C SER A 38 50.18 39.30 -21.50
N THR A 39 49.00 38.86 -21.07
CA THR A 39 48.71 37.50 -20.66
C THR A 39 47.47 36.99 -21.37
N THR A 40 47.44 35.69 -21.75
CA THR A 40 46.30 35.05 -22.40
C THR A 40 46.16 33.62 -21.92
N PRO A 41 44.99 33.24 -21.34
CA PRO A 41 43.82 34.08 -21.04
C PRO A 41 44.08 35.08 -19.88
N THR A 42 43.22 36.12 -19.79
CA THR A 42 43.16 37.07 -18.66
C THR A 42 42.17 36.65 -17.60
N ASP A 43 41.22 35.78 -17.99
CA ASP A 43 40.16 35.24 -17.13
C ASP A 43 40.12 33.72 -17.26
N VAL A 44 40.16 33.03 -16.13
CA VAL A 44 40.14 31.58 -16.02
C VAL A 44 38.91 31.17 -15.22
N ASN A 45 38.03 30.34 -15.82
CA ASN A 45 36.91 29.73 -15.14
C ASN A 45 37.24 28.25 -14.91
N ALA A 46 37.75 27.95 -13.74
CA ALA A 46 38.19 26.60 -13.38
C ALA A 46 37.05 25.72 -12.85
N LYS A 47 37.17 24.44 -13.14
CA LYS A 47 36.23 23.43 -12.60
C LYS A 47 36.44 23.22 -11.11
N ALA A 48 35.37 22.78 -10.41
CA ALA A 48 35.48 22.40 -8.99
C ALA A 48 36.53 21.30 -8.77
N SER A 49 36.67 20.35 -9.68
CA SER A 49 37.66 19.24 -9.59
C SER A 49 39.13 19.72 -9.61
N GLY A 50 39.37 21.01 -9.90
CA GLY A 50 40.71 21.53 -10.13
C GLY A 50 41.24 21.15 -11.50
N GLU A 51 42.27 21.88 -11.94
CA GLU A 51 42.92 21.65 -13.23
C GLU A 51 44.24 22.41 -13.34
N ASP A 52 45.08 22.06 -14.31
CA ASP A 52 46.23 22.84 -14.71
C ASP A 52 45.84 23.79 -15.85
N VAL A 53 46.19 25.04 -15.71
CA VAL A 53 45.87 26.10 -16.69
C VAL A 53 47.17 26.67 -17.29
N ASN A 54 47.21 26.68 -18.62
CA ASN A 54 48.32 27.27 -19.36
C ASN A 54 48.00 28.73 -19.69
N ILE A 55 48.91 29.63 -19.33
CA ILE A 55 48.87 31.06 -19.61
C ILE A 55 50.04 31.41 -20.52
N ALA A 56 49.75 31.98 -21.67
CA ALA A 56 50.77 32.55 -22.51
C ALA A 56 51.10 33.97 -22.01
N VAL A 57 52.38 34.24 -21.78
CA VAL A 57 52.89 35.53 -21.36
C VAL A 57 53.75 36.11 -22.48
N LYS A 58 53.40 37.29 -22.99
CA LYS A 58 54.25 38.04 -23.93
C LYS A 58 54.77 39.23 -23.20
N ALA A 59 56.09 39.33 -23.09
CA ALA A 59 56.80 40.36 -22.32
C ALA A 59 58.04 40.79 -23.05
N THR A 60 58.43 42.05 -22.87
CA THR A 60 59.67 42.66 -23.43
C THR A 60 60.92 42.39 -22.60
N SER A 61 60.76 41.89 -21.37
CA SER A 61 61.87 41.50 -20.49
C SER A 61 61.42 40.31 -19.61
N THR A 62 62.23 39.93 -18.63
CA THR A 62 61.87 38.92 -17.63
C THR A 62 60.67 39.36 -16.81
N TRP A 63 59.94 38.39 -16.28
CA TRP A 63 58.73 38.61 -15.49
C TRP A 63 58.61 37.64 -14.30
N THR A 64 57.91 38.08 -13.29
CA THR A 64 57.65 37.33 -12.09
C THR A 64 56.15 37.17 -11.86
N THR A 65 55.75 36.17 -11.03
CA THR A 65 54.30 35.88 -10.69
C THR A 65 54.14 36.14 -9.21
N VAL A 66 53.07 36.87 -8.84
CA VAL A 66 52.67 37.12 -7.45
C VAL A 66 51.27 36.55 -7.24
N ILE A 67 51.14 35.74 -6.18
CA ILE A 67 49.87 35.20 -5.67
C ILE A 67 49.77 35.65 -4.20
N ASP A 68 48.58 36.06 -3.76
CA ASP A 68 48.34 36.43 -2.35
C ASP A 68 48.65 35.24 -1.45
N ASP A 69 49.44 35.44 -0.39
CA ASP A 69 49.86 34.41 0.57
C ASP A 69 48.69 33.70 1.27
N LYS A 70 47.51 34.31 1.27
CA LYS A 70 46.29 33.72 1.79
C LYS A 70 45.60 32.73 0.81
N VAL A 71 46.06 32.69 -0.44
CA VAL A 71 45.52 31.82 -1.48
C VAL A 71 46.36 30.54 -1.55
N ASP A 72 45.83 29.47 -0.98
CA ASP A 72 46.48 28.17 -0.92
C ASP A 72 46.07 27.22 -2.09
N TRP A 73 45.04 27.59 -2.85
CA TRP A 73 44.41 26.77 -3.87
C TRP A 73 44.85 27.10 -5.31
N VAL A 74 45.63 28.14 -5.54
CA VAL A 74 46.30 28.44 -6.82
C VAL A 74 47.78 28.42 -6.59
N LYS A 75 48.53 27.66 -7.39
CA LYS A 75 49.99 27.52 -7.28
C LYS A 75 50.64 27.63 -8.65
N VAL A 76 51.81 28.22 -8.71
CA VAL A 76 52.66 28.17 -9.89
C VAL A 76 53.22 26.75 -10.02
N LYS A 77 52.84 26.00 -11.07
CA LYS A 77 53.41 24.69 -11.39
C LYS A 77 54.74 24.80 -12.11
N SER A 78 54.79 25.67 -13.10
CA SER A 78 56.02 25.98 -13.82
C SER A 78 55.91 27.35 -14.50
N SER A 79 57.07 28.02 -14.68
CA SER A 79 57.19 29.22 -15.49
C SER A 79 58.41 29.08 -16.40
N ASP A 80 58.19 29.24 -17.70
CA ASP A 80 59.23 29.33 -18.70
C ASP A 80 59.19 30.72 -19.30
N ILE A 81 60.12 31.54 -18.80
CA ILE A 81 60.23 33.00 -19.17
C ILE A 81 60.58 33.13 -20.64
N GLN A 82 61.44 32.26 -21.17
CA GLN A 82 61.91 32.32 -22.55
C GLN A 82 60.84 31.92 -23.52
N ALA A 83 60.10 30.86 -23.19
CA ALA A 83 58.99 30.42 -24.01
C ALA A 83 57.69 31.24 -23.77
N GLY A 84 57.68 32.15 -22.82
CA GLY A 84 56.52 32.95 -22.45
C GLY A 84 55.37 32.09 -21.94
N LYS A 85 55.67 31.06 -21.14
CA LYS A 85 54.69 30.09 -20.67
C LYS A 85 54.65 30.05 -19.14
N LEU A 86 53.44 30.27 -18.58
CA LEU A 86 53.12 30.09 -17.17
C LEU A 86 52.09 28.97 -17.05
N VAL A 87 52.32 28.01 -16.17
CA VAL A 87 51.34 26.97 -15.83
C VAL A 87 50.93 27.13 -14.37
N LEU A 88 49.64 27.27 -14.15
CA LEU A 88 49.04 27.34 -12.83
C LEU A 88 48.32 26.03 -12.52
N THR A 89 48.53 25.49 -11.31
CA THR A 89 47.70 24.40 -10.78
C THR A 89 46.61 24.99 -9.91
N ILE A 90 45.38 24.71 -10.22
CA ILE A 90 44.21 25.06 -9.43
C ILE A 90 43.76 23.81 -8.68
N VAL A 91 43.86 23.84 -7.35
CA VAL A 91 43.47 22.71 -6.48
C VAL A 91 41.96 22.58 -6.42
N ALA A 92 41.46 21.33 -6.28
CA ALA A 92 40.04 21.07 -6.20
C ALA A 92 39.34 21.91 -5.10
N ASN A 93 38.16 22.44 -5.46
CA ASN A 93 37.27 23.09 -4.53
C ASN A 93 36.29 22.04 -3.99
N THR A 94 36.42 21.70 -2.73
CA THR A 94 35.55 20.73 -2.05
C THR A 94 34.37 21.36 -1.32
N THR A 95 34.29 22.72 -1.36
CA THR A 95 33.21 23.46 -0.69
C THR A 95 32.04 23.74 -1.63
N LEU A 96 30.89 24.04 -1.05
CA LEU A 96 29.69 24.40 -1.82
C LEU A 96 29.63 25.87 -2.25
N ASP A 97 30.67 26.59 -2.05
CA ASP A 97 30.82 28.01 -2.46
C ASP A 97 31.86 28.12 -3.57
N SER A 98 31.57 28.92 -4.58
CA SER A 98 32.55 29.31 -5.58
C SER A 98 33.62 30.23 -4.94
N ARG A 99 34.82 30.21 -5.49
CA ARG A 99 35.91 31.04 -4.99
C ARG A 99 36.62 31.73 -6.14
N SER A 100 37.24 32.89 -5.85
CA SER A 100 37.95 33.64 -6.86
C SER A 100 39.19 34.31 -6.27
N THR A 101 40.18 34.53 -7.12
CA THR A 101 41.41 35.28 -6.81
C THR A 101 41.98 35.89 -8.07
N SER A 102 43.10 36.62 -7.91
CA SER A 102 43.89 37.12 -9.04
C SER A 102 45.34 36.71 -8.87
N VAL A 103 45.93 36.22 -9.95
CA VAL A 103 47.37 35.99 -10.07
C VAL A 103 47.95 37.17 -10.86
N ILE A 104 48.96 37.86 -10.32
CA ILE A 104 49.56 39.05 -10.94
C ILE A 104 50.86 38.64 -11.61
N VAL A 105 50.97 38.85 -12.93
CA VAL A 105 52.22 38.77 -13.63
C VAL A 105 52.80 40.17 -13.67
N LYS A 106 54.08 40.35 -13.23
CA LYS A 106 54.80 41.64 -13.15
C LYS A 106 56.01 41.59 -14.08
N LEU A 107 56.18 42.62 -14.91
CA LEU A 107 57.39 42.82 -15.72
C LEU A 107 58.49 43.34 -14.82
N ASP A 108 59.62 42.62 -14.78
CA ASP A 108 60.72 42.98 -13.91
C ASP A 108 61.34 44.41 -14.27
N ASN A 109 61.76 45.11 -13.26
CA ASN A 109 62.29 46.47 -13.35
C ASN A 109 61.31 47.53 -13.92
N THR A 110 60.02 47.24 -13.86
CA THR A 110 58.93 48.15 -14.25
C THR A 110 57.76 48.10 -13.28
N ASP A 111 56.84 49.06 -13.40
CA ASP A 111 55.55 49.00 -12.69
C ASP A 111 54.45 48.31 -13.46
N LEU A 112 54.74 47.71 -14.64
CA LEU A 112 53.80 47.05 -15.46
C LEU A 112 53.38 45.72 -14.83
N THR A 113 52.07 45.56 -14.59
CA THR A 113 51.47 44.38 -14.07
C THR A 113 50.26 43.94 -14.91
N LYS A 114 49.96 42.62 -14.96
CA LYS A 114 48.80 42.09 -15.59
C LYS A 114 48.12 41.10 -14.63
N PRO A 115 46.90 41.36 -14.15
CA PRO A 115 46.14 40.44 -13.37
C PRO A 115 45.52 39.37 -14.26
N ILE A 116 45.60 38.13 -13.82
CA ILE A 116 44.86 36.99 -14.36
C ILE A 116 43.78 36.65 -13.31
N LYS A 117 42.52 36.88 -13.66
CA LYS A 117 41.40 36.56 -12.77
C LYS A 117 41.13 35.05 -12.83
N ILE A 118 41.06 34.42 -11.67
CA ILE A 118 40.73 33.01 -11.55
C ILE A 118 39.45 32.87 -10.74
N SER A 119 38.43 32.29 -11.36
CA SER A 119 37.17 31.92 -10.70
C SER A 119 37.07 30.42 -10.73
N GLN A 120 36.77 29.78 -9.60
CA GLN A 120 36.56 28.34 -9.53
C GLN A 120 35.16 28.03 -9.06
N ALA A 121 34.51 27.12 -9.78
CA ALA A 121 33.17 26.66 -9.44
C ALA A 121 33.11 25.99 -8.06
N ALA A 122 31.96 26.06 -7.40
CA ALA A 122 31.65 25.27 -6.22
C ALA A 122 31.58 23.76 -6.54
N ALA A 123 31.89 22.91 -5.57
CA ALA A 123 31.63 21.50 -5.66
C ALA A 123 30.10 21.23 -5.71
N ASN A 124 29.70 20.15 -6.37
CA ASN A 124 28.31 19.69 -6.29
C ASN A 124 28.05 19.14 -4.90
N ALA A 125 26.90 19.52 -4.33
CA ALA A 125 26.45 18.93 -3.10
C ALA A 125 26.10 17.46 -3.33
N SER A 126 26.59 16.58 -2.47
CA SER A 126 26.31 15.14 -2.53
C SER A 126 25.92 14.60 -1.17
N LEU A 127 25.00 13.66 -1.19
CA LEU A 127 24.58 12.87 -0.05
C LEU A 127 24.50 11.42 -0.52
N VAL A 128 25.21 10.52 0.13
CA VAL A 128 25.24 9.08 -0.19
C VAL A 128 24.97 8.31 1.09
N VAL A 129 24.11 7.31 1.00
CA VAL A 129 23.73 6.45 2.13
C VAL A 129 24.04 5.00 1.77
N THR A 130 24.66 4.27 2.68
CA THR A 130 24.99 2.86 2.50
C THR A 130 24.56 2.06 3.74
N PRO A 131 23.79 0.97 3.55
CA PRO A 131 23.24 0.46 2.29
C PRO A 131 22.08 1.32 1.75
N MET A 132 21.83 1.27 0.43
CA MET A 132 20.67 1.93 -0.19
C MET A 132 19.37 1.12 -0.09
N GLU A 133 19.48 -0.13 0.32
CA GLU A 133 18.33 -0.99 0.61
C GLU A 133 18.69 -2.04 1.66
N VAL A 134 17.70 -2.42 2.47
CA VAL A 134 17.72 -3.57 3.37
C VAL A 134 16.40 -4.29 3.19
N VAL A 135 16.41 -5.41 2.47
CA VAL A 135 15.19 -6.09 1.99
C VAL A 135 14.99 -7.48 2.61
N ASP A 136 15.83 -7.83 3.58
CA ASP A 136 15.85 -9.13 4.22
C ASP A 136 15.90 -9.04 5.76
N ILE A 137 15.29 -7.98 6.31
CA ILE A 137 15.18 -7.83 7.76
C ILE A 137 14.34 -9.00 8.29
N PRO A 138 14.87 -9.83 9.20
CA PRO A 138 14.11 -10.96 9.72
C PRO A 138 12.89 -10.51 10.51
N ALA A 139 11.90 -11.39 10.62
CA ALA A 139 10.67 -11.10 11.35
C ALA A 139 10.91 -10.80 12.84
N GLU A 140 11.92 -11.43 13.46
CA GLU A 140 12.30 -11.22 14.85
C GLU A 140 12.83 -9.81 15.13
N GLY A 141 13.03 -9.03 14.07
CA GLY A 141 13.64 -7.73 14.15
C GLY A 141 15.17 -7.80 14.14
N LYS A 142 15.80 -6.68 13.86
CA LYS A 142 17.27 -6.56 13.85
C LYS A 142 17.64 -5.09 13.81
N GLU A 143 18.88 -4.80 14.16
CA GLU A 143 19.45 -3.47 14.03
C GLU A 143 20.28 -3.37 12.76
N TYR A 144 20.17 -2.22 12.08
CA TYR A 144 20.99 -1.89 10.91
C TYR A 144 21.57 -0.49 11.04
N THR A 145 22.83 -0.37 10.69
CA THR A 145 23.54 0.91 10.66
C THR A 145 23.65 1.39 9.21
N PHE A 146 23.20 2.59 8.97
CA PHE A 146 23.32 3.31 7.69
C PHE A 146 24.46 4.30 7.81
N THR A 147 25.48 4.15 6.97
CA THR A 147 26.59 5.10 6.85
C THR A 147 26.17 6.22 5.90
N VAL A 148 26.46 7.45 6.29
CA VAL A 148 26.13 8.65 5.53
C VAL A 148 27.40 9.38 5.14
N GLU A 149 27.67 9.50 3.85
CA GLU A 149 28.72 10.31 3.30
C GLU A 149 28.12 11.56 2.65
N SER A 150 28.63 12.71 3.02
CA SER A 150 28.13 13.98 2.51
C SER A 150 29.25 14.94 2.19
N SER A 151 29.03 15.82 1.20
CA SER A 151 29.93 16.95 0.91
C SER A 151 29.99 17.91 2.10
N VAL A 152 31.12 18.60 2.23
CA VAL A 152 31.27 19.68 3.22
C VAL A 152 30.15 20.72 3.01
N GLY A 153 29.44 21.05 4.09
CA GLY A 153 28.33 22.02 4.06
C GLY A 153 26.96 21.41 3.76
N VAL A 154 26.84 20.08 3.63
CA VAL A 154 25.58 19.33 3.66
C VAL A 154 25.28 18.93 5.09
N ASP A 155 24.13 19.39 5.62
CA ASP A 155 23.62 19.03 6.95
C ASP A 155 22.47 18.02 6.77
N TRP A 156 22.78 16.76 6.93
CA TRP A 156 21.83 15.69 6.66
C TRP A 156 20.93 15.37 7.85
N GLU A 157 19.70 15.00 7.51
CA GLU A 157 18.73 14.39 8.40
C GLU A 157 18.02 13.26 7.68
N TYR A 158 17.17 12.52 8.38
CA TYR A 158 16.34 11.49 7.75
C TYR A 158 14.92 11.53 8.31
N GLU A 159 13.99 10.93 7.57
CA GLU A 159 12.59 10.87 7.89
C GLU A 159 12.08 9.43 7.73
N ILE A 160 11.44 8.92 8.78
CA ILE A 160 10.68 7.67 8.79
C ILE A 160 9.21 8.08 8.65
N PRO A 161 8.45 7.50 7.68
CA PRO A 161 7.01 7.79 7.55
C PRO A 161 6.28 7.55 8.88
N GLU A 162 5.33 8.41 9.23
CA GLU A 162 4.65 8.41 10.52
C GLU A 162 4.03 7.05 10.86
N GLU A 163 3.36 6.43 9.90
CA GLU A 163 2.74 5.11 10.03
C GLU A 163 3.73 3.97 10.25
N GLN A 164 5.03 4.19 9.97
CA GLN A 164 6.10 3.19 10.16
C GLN A 164 6.87 3.36 11.47
N GLN A 165 6.68 4.48 12.16
CA GLN A 165 7.38 4.79 13.40
C GLN A 165 7.00 3.85 14.56
N SER A 166 5.94 3.06 14.42
CA SER A 166 5.59 2.02 15.39
C SER A 166 6.62 0.89 15.47
N TRP A 167 7.29 0.57 14.36
CA TRP A 167 8.21 -0.57 14.25
C TRP A 167 9.63 -0.24 13.78
N ILE A 168 9.90 1.01 13.38
CA ILE A 168 11.24 1.52 13.07
C ILE A 168 11.60 2.58 14.09
N LYS A 169 12.65 2.35 14.87
CA LYS A 169 13.10 3.25 15.93
C LYS A 169 14.53 3.69 15.72
N GLU A 170 14.84 4.95 16.00
CA GLU A 170 16.22 5.37 16.13
C GLU A 170 16.84 4.75 17.37
N LYS A 171 17.96 4.04 17.24
CA LYS A 171 18.78 3.57 18.34
C LYS A 171 19.90 4.54 18.67
N SER A 172 20.59 5.04 17.63
CA SER A 172 21.67 6.01 17.78
C SER A 172 21.89 6.78 16.48
N LYS A 173 22.35 8.01 16.61
CA LYS A 173 22.78 8.85 15.47
C LYS A 173 24.12 9.49 15.77
N ALA A 174 25.02 9.50 14.78
CA ALA A 174 26.32 10.15 14.79
C ALA A 174 26.47 11.01 13.52
N ASP A 175 27.55 11.76 13.41
CA ASP A 175 27.78 12.67 12.27
C ASP A 175 27.73 11.98 10.90
N LYS A 176 28.15 10.73 10.83
CA LYS A 176 28.25 9.95 9.58
C LYS A 176 27.47 8.64 9.59
N SER A 177 26.56 8.45 10.52
CA SER A 177 25.78 7.23 10.59
C SER A 177 24.53 7.37 11.43
N VAL A 178 23.56 6.51 11.16
CA VAL A 178 22.40 6.27 12.01
C VAL A 178 22.18 4.77 12.13
N THR A 179 21.92 4.29 13.35
CA THR A 179 21.51 2.93 13.62
C THR A 179 20.02 2.92 13.93
N LEU A 180 19.27 2.13 13.18
CA LEU A 180 17.85 1.91 13.37
C LEU A 180 17.61 0.51 13.87
N SER A 181 16.69 0.35 14.82
CA SER A 181 16.16 -0.93 15.27
C SER A 181 14.81 -1.18 14.61
N PHE A 182 14.60 -2.42 14.22
CA PHE A 182 13.35 -2.88 13.61
C PHE A 182 12.69 -3.86 14.57
N GLU A 183 11.48 -3.51 15.03
CA GLU A 183 10.71 -4.31 15.97
C GLU A 183 10.21 -5.61 15.35
N VAL A 184 9.85 -6.59 16.18
CA VAL A 184 9.31 -7.88 15.76
C VAL A 184 8.12 -7.69 14.81
N ASN A 185 8.12 -8.41 13.68
CA ASN A 185 7.00 -8.49 12.75
C ASN A 185 6.24 -9.81 13.01
N THR A 186 5.03 -9.72 13.49
CA THR A 186 4.14 -10.88 13.69
C THR A 186 3.14 -11.08 12.55
N GLY A 187 3.15 -10.18 11.57
CA GLY A 187 2.19 -10.14 10.47
C GLY A 187 2.81 -10.41 9.09
N SER A 188 2.16 -9.90 8.07
CA SER A 188 2.64 -9.93 6.69
C SER A 188 3.98 -9.20 6.53
N GLN A 189 4.67 -9.48 5.42
CA GLN A 189 5.83 -8.68 5.01
C GLN A 189 5.45 -7.19 4.96
N ARG A 190 6.32 -6.34 5.52
CA ARG A 190 6.12 -4.89 5.55
C ARG A 190 7.35 -4.14 5.06
N GLY A 191 7.16 -2.91 4.61
CA GLY A 191 8.28 -2.12 4.12
C GLY A 191 7.91 -0.67 3.85
N CYS A 192 8.93 0.16 3.68
CA CYS A 192 8.79 1.58 3.37
C CYS A 192 10.07 2.11 2.71
N TYR A 193 10.08 3.41 2.44
CA TYR A 193 11.28 4.16 2.14
C TYR A 193 11.60 5.11 3.30
N ILE A 194 12.85 5.07 3.78
CA ILE A 194 13.39 6.08 4.69
C ILE A 194 14.06 7.12 3.81
N VAL A 195 13.71 8.39 4.00
CA VAL A 195 14.21 9.49 3.17
C VAL A 195 15.32 10.20 3.91
N PHE A 196 16.54 10.13 3.38
CA PHE A 196 17.67 10.96 3.83
C PHE A 196 17.71 12.24 2.99
N LYS A 197 17.83 13.37 3.64
CA LYS A 197 17.76 14.69 2.99
C LYS A 197 18.75 15.68 3.59
N ASP A 198 19.11 16.67 2.82
CA ASP A 198 19.85 17.83 3.32
C ASP A 198 18.87 18.90 3.80
N LYS A 199 19.01 19.34 5.05
CA LYS A 199 18.19 20.42 5.64
C LYS A 199 18.20 21.68 4.80
N ASN A 200 19.34 21.96 4.16
CA ASN A 200 19.54 23.15 3.33
C ASN A 200 19.12 22.96 1.86
N LYS A 201 18.66 21.75 1.49
CA LYS A 201 18.20 21.39 0.15
C LYS A 201 19.24 21.62 -0.97
N LYS A 202 20.52 21.55 -0.64
CA LYS A 202 21.62 21.67 -1.60
C LYS A 202 21.92 20.34 -2.28
N ALA A 203 21.80 19.21 -1.54
CA ALA A 203 21.93 17.85 -2.07
C ALA A 203 20.56 17.24 -2.36
N SER A 204 20.52 16.31 -3.32
CA SER A 204 19.32 15.51 -3.62
C SER A 204 19.02 14.54 -2.50
N ASN A 205 17.72 14.25 -2.29
CA ASN A 205 17.28 13.24 -1.33
C ASN A 205 17.72 11.84 -1.76
N VAL A 206 18.00 10.98 -0.77
CA VAL A 206 18.28 9.56 -0.95
C VAL A 206 17.18 8.74 -0.29
N ASN A 207 16.50 7.92 -1.08
CA ASN A 207 15.46 7.02 -0.60
C ASN A 207 16.06 5.64 -0.34
N VAL A 208 16.08 5.22 0.91
CA VAL A 208 16.57 3.90 1.33
C VAL A 208 15.37 2.96 1.45
N LYS A 209 15.38 1.87 0.68
CA LYS A 209 14.31 0.88 0.69
C LYS A 209 14.47 -0.08 1.87
N ILE A 210 13.40 -0.26 2.63
CA ILE A 210 13.32 -1.15 3.77
C ILE A 210 12.24 -2.19 3.53
N ILE A 211 12.58 -3.47 3.72
CA ILE A 211 11.61 -4.58 3.73
C ILE A 211 11.95 -5.49 4.90
N GLN A 212 10.95 -5.69 5.77
CA GLN A 212 11.01 -6.70 6.82
C GLN A 212 10.14 -7.90 6.44
N LEU A 213 10.73 -9.07 6.51
CA LEU A 213 10.09 -10.33 6.16
C LEU A 213 8.95 -10.66 7.12
N LYS A 214 8.04 -11.50 6.69
CA LYS A 214 7.04 -12.17 7.54
C LYS A 214 7.71 -13.29 8.32
N PRO A 215 7.14 -13.76 9.45
CA PRO A 215 7.57 -14.97 10.12
C PRO A 215 7.57 -16.18 9.17
N GLU A 216 8.47 -17.12 9.38
CA GLU A 216 8.59 -18.33 8.56
C GLU A 216 7.27 -19.11 8.48
N ASN A 217 6.57 -19.21 9.63
CA ASN A 217 5.29 -19.91 9.75
C ASN A 217 4.07 -18.98 9.60
N PHE A 218 4.21 -17.81 8.96
CA PHE A 218 3.11 -16.89 8.78
C PHE A 218 2.07 -17.46 7.81
N ASP A 219 0.87 -17.69 8.31
CA ASP A 219 -0.30 -18.01 7.51
C ASP A 219 -1.10 -16.72 7.22
N PRO A 220 -1.17 -16.27 5.95
CA PRO A 220 -1.96 -15.08 5.59
C PRO A 220 -3.47 -15.27 5.77
N ASN A 221 -3.92 -16.48 6.09
CA ASN A 221 -5.32 -16.79 6.36
C ASN A 221 -5.60 -16.99 7.85
N ASP A 222 -4.59 -16.95 8.72
CA ASP A 222 -4.77 -16.96 10.17
C ASP A 222 -5.12 -15.56 10.68
N PRO A 223 -6.36 -15.32 11.16
CA PRO A 223 -6.79 -14.01 11.62
C PRO A 223 -5.91 -13.43 12.72
N ILE A 224 -5.41 -14.25 13.64
CA ILE A 224 -4.54 -13.78 14.73
C ILE A 224 -3.23 -13.23 14.18
N GLN A 225 -2.61 -13.93 13.21
CA GLN A 225 -1.38 -13.48 12.57
C GLN A 225 -1.60 -12.25 11.67
N MET A 226 -2.83 -12.06 11.19
CA MET A 226 -3.24 -10.84 10.49
C MET A 226 -3.50 -9.66 11.45
N GLY A 227 -3.38 -9.85 12.76
CA GLY A 227 -3.57 -8.83 13.79
C GLY A 227 -5.03 -8.65 14.21
N TYR A 228 -5.89 -9.63 13.93
CA TYR A 228 -7.27 -9.65 14.44
C TYR A 228 -7.32 -10.28 15.83
N THR A 229 -8.33 -9.89 16.60
CA THR A 229 -8.60 -10.39 17.96
C THR A 229 -9.90 -11.19 17.96
N LEU A 230 -9.92 -12.37 18.59
CA LEU A 230 -11.11 -13.18 18.75
C LEU A 230 -12.16 -12.47 19.61
N GLN A 231 -13.36 -12.29 19.08
CA GLN A 231 -14.50 -11.66 19.75
C GLN A 231 -15.53 -12.67 20.26
N GLY A 232 -15.74 -13.76 19.55
CA GLY A 232 -16.61 -14.82 19.97
C GLY A 232 -16.58 -16.05 19.08
N SER A 233 -17.01 -17.16 19.64
CA SER A 233 -17.14 -18.42 18.92
C SER A 233 -18.30 -19.26 19.44
N MET A 234 -18.88 -20.09 18.57
CA MET A 234 -19.95 -21.02 18.95
C MET A 234 -19.81 -22.33 18.16
N LYS A 235 -19.99 -23.44 18.88
CA LYS A 235 -20.07 -24.81 18.34
C LYS A 235 -21.32 -25.50 18.83
N GLY A 236 -21.74 -26.52 18.12
CA GLY A 236 -22.79 -27.44 18.63
C GLY A 236 -22.30 -28.22 19.86
N SER A 237 -23.25 -28.73 20.65
CA SER A 237 -22.98 -29.52 21.87
C SER A 237 -23.77 -30.79 21.90
N ALA A 238 -23.19 -31.86 22.48
CA ALA A 238 -23.88 -33.12 22.75
C ALA A 238 -25.17 -32.92 23.57
N ASP A 239 -25.15 -31.94 24.49
CA ASP A 239 -26.30 -31.65 25.38
C ASP A 239 -27.53 -31.14 24.63
N LEU A 240 -27.40 -30.78 23.37
CA LEU A 240 -28.47 -30.26 22.53
C LEU A 240 -29.13 -31.34 21.64
N VAL A 241 -28.56 -32.54 21.58
CA VAL A 241 -29.13 -33.62 20.76
C VAL A 241 -30.51 -33.98 21.27
N GLY A 242 -31.51 -33.94 20.39
CA GLY A 242 -32.92 -34.22 20.72
C GLY A 242 -33.58 -33.15 21.61
N LYS A 243 -32.98 -31.96 21.73
CA LYS A 243 -33.57 -30.84 22.47
C LYS A 243 -34.48 -30.01 21.56
N HIS A 244 -35.49 -29.40 22.18
CA HIS A 244 -36.39 -28.46 21.51
C HIS A 244 -35.68 -27.17 21.08
N TYR A 245 -36.20 -26.51 20.05
CA TYR A 245 -35.63 -25.27 19.52
C TYR A 245 -35.39 -24.19 20.61
N GLY A 246 -36.22 -24.12 21.65
CA GLY A 246 -36.05 -23.18 22.77
C GLY A 246 -34.78 -23.41 23.60
N ASP A 247 -34.39 -24.70 23.77
CA ASP A 247 -33.14 -25.07 24.42
C ASP A 247 -31.93 -24.67 23.54
N VAL A 248 -32.02 -24.94 22.22
CA VAL A 248 -31.02 -24.56 21.23
C VAL A 248 -30.86 -23.05 21.19
N HIS A 249 -31.97 -22.30 21.19
CA HIS A 249 -31.93 -20.82 21.25
C HIS A 249 -31.27 -20.34 22.54
N THR A 250 -31.66 -20.91 23.69
CA THR A 250 -31.07 -20.55 25.00
C THR A 250 -29.54 -20.80 25.02
N TYR A 251 -29.13 -21.92 24.41
CA TYR A 251 -27.69 -22.23 24.27
C TYR A 251 -26.97 -21.19 23.39
N MET A 252 -27.49 -20.92 22.18
CA MET A 252 -26.92 -19.97 21.26
C MET A 252 -26.73 -18.57 21.88
N ARG A 253 -27.70 -18.13 22.69
CA ARG A 253 -27.64 -16.84 23.37
C ARG A 253 -26.48 -16.70 24.35
N LYS A 254 -25.99 -17.77 24.94
CA LYS A 254 -24.81 -17.77 25.82
C LYS A 254 -23.53 -17.39 25.09
N PHE A 255 -23.51 -17.57 23.79
CA PHE A 255 -22.36 -17.27 22.92
C PHE A 255 -22.55 -16.03 22.05
N GLY A 256 -23.68 -15.33 22.19
CA GLY A 256 -23.93 -14.10 21.45
C GLY A 256 -24.72 -14.27 20.16
N TRP A 257 -25.29 -15.43 19.89
CA TRP A 257 -26.21 -15.64 18.77
C TRP A 257 -27.66 -15.73 19.24
N ASP A 258 -28.58 -15.30 18.38
CA ASP A 258 -30.00 -15.22 18.66
C ASP A 258 -30.79 -15.96 17.58
N TYR A 259 -31.46 -17.04 17.96
CA TYR A 259 -32.30 -17.83 17.07
C TYR A 259 -33.77 -17.45 17.28
N SER A 260 -34.13 -16.21 16.89
CA SER A 260 -35.48 -15.65 17.04
C SER A 260 -36.21 -15.46 15.71
N GLU A 261 -35.56 -15.71 14.59
CA GLU A 261 -36.15 -15.56 13.25
C GLU A 261 -36.39 -16.93 12.62
N HIS A 262 -37.34 -17.68 13.18
CA HIS A 262 -37.69 -19.04 12.73
C HIS A 262 -39.21 -19.25 12.77
N PRO A 263 -39.77 -20.23 12.05
CA PRO A 263 -41.21 -20.47 11.96
C PRO A 263 -41.87 -20.70 13.32
N ASN A 264 -41.21 -21.41 14.24
CA ASN A 264 -41.74 -21.69 15.57
C ASN A 264 -41.88 -20.46 16.47
N SER A 265 -41.26 -19.33 16.11
CA SER A 265 -41.37 -18.05 16.86
C SER A 265 -42.60 -17.22 16.46
N SER A 266 -43.38 -17.67 15.49
CA SER A 266 -44.56 -16.96 15.01
C SER A 266 -45.79 -17.32 15.82
N THR A 267 -46.86 -16.52 15.66
CA THR A 267 -48.17 -16.79 16.27
C THR A 267 -48.86 -18.06 15.71
N ASN A 268 -48.37 -18.58 14.60
CA ASN A 268 -48.76 -19.87 14.08
C ASN A 268 -47.86 -20.93 14.71
N ASP A 269 -48.36 -21.56 15.73
CA ASP A 269 -47.62 -22.53 16.53
C ASP A 269 -47.33 -23.79 15.73
N HIS A 270 -46.10 -23.96 15.26
CA HIS A 270 -45.60 -25.16 14.58
C HIS A 270 -44.78 -26.03 15.52
N ASN A 271 -45.13 -26.08 16.82
CA ASN A 271 -44.44 -26.83 17.86
C ASN A 271 -44.29 -28.31 17.57
N GLU A 272 -45.03 -28.84 16.59
CA GLU A 272 -45.00 -30.24 16.17
C GLU A 272 -43.93 -30.51 15.09
N VAL A 273 -43.26 -29.47 14.57
CA VAL A 273 -42.30 -29.57 13.47
C VAL A 273 -41.00 -28.89 13.85
N ASP A 274 -39.93 -29.65 13.83
CA ASP A 274 -38.62 -29.11 14.11
C ASP A 274 -38.06 -28.29 12.92
N HIS A 275 -37.54 -27.10 13.20
CA HIS A 275 -36.86 -26.23 12.22
C HIS A 275 -35.37 -26.09 12.51
N ILE A 276 -34.92 -26.60 13.65
CA ILE A 276 -33.51 -26.71 14.00
C ILE A 276 -33.28 -27.93 14.88
N GLU A 277 -32.23 -28.65 14.58
CA GLU A 277 -31.74 -29.75 15.41
C GLU A 277 -30.24 -29.72 15.57
N THR A 278 -29.74 -30.36 16.62
CA THR A 278 -28.31 -30.59 16.79
C THR A 278 -28.00 -32.05 16.55
N VAL A 279 -27.11 -32.32 15.61
CA VAL A 279 -26.69 -33.67 15.24
C VAL A 279 -25.18 -33.82 15.27
N PHE A 280 -24.68 -35.03 15.50
CA PHE A 280 -23.26 -35.32 15.37
C PHE A 280 -22.94 -35.65 13.91
N ASP A 281 -22.00 -34.90 13.32
CA ASP A 281 -21.47 -35.17 11.98
C ASP A 281 -20.09 -35.82 12.08
N ALA A 282 -20.01 -37.10 11.69
CA ALA A 282 -18.77 -37.88 11.75
C ALA A 282 -17.69 -37.40 10.74
N THR A 283 -18.09 -36.70 9.67
CA THR A 283 -17.15 -36.24 8.63
C THR A 283 -16.20 -35.19 9.18
N ILE A 284 -16.71 -34.30 10.03
CA ILE A 284 -15.94 -33.25 10.67
C ILE A 284 -15.75 -33.49 12.18
N ASN A 285 -16.23 -34.66 12.67
CA ASN A 285 -16.10 -35.10 14.06
C ASN A 285 -16.60 -34.09 15.09
N GLN A 286 -17.79 -33.52 14.89
CA GLN A 286 -18.37 -32.53 15.80
C GLN A 286 -19.90 -32.49 15.76
N TYR A 287 -20.50 -31.87 16.79
CA TYR A 287 -21.90 -31.52 16.80
C TYR A 287 -22.14 -30.26 15.98
N ILE A 288 -23.16 -30.27 15.14
CA ILE A 288 -23.53 -29.21 14.21
C ILE A 288 -24.98 -28.79 14.43
N PHE A 289 -25.35 -27.61 13.91
CA PHE A 289 -26.72 -27.16 13.86
C PHE A 289 -27.27 -27.43 12.45
N ARG A 290 -28.37 -28.22 12.38
CA ARG A 290 -29.11 -28.47 11.14
C ARG A 290 -30.33 -27.58 11.11
N PHE A 291 -30.36 -26.63 10.18
CA PHE A 291 -31.54 -25.84 9.88
C PHE A 291 -32.39 -26.56 8.88
N ILE A 292 -33.69 -26.65 9.16
CA ILE A 292 -34.68 -27.38 8.36
C ILE A 292 -35.65 -26.39 7.75
N SER A 293 -35.98 -26.58 6.49
CA SER A 293 -36.88 -25.73 5.73
C SER A 293 -37.87 -26.59 4.99
N HIS A 294 -39.16 -26.44 5.30
CA HIS A 294 -40.24 -27.18 4.62
C HIS A 294 -40.75 -26.39 3.39
N ALA A 295 -41.13 -27.10 2.35
CA ALA A 295 -41.77 -26.51 1.17
C ALA A 295 -43.27 -26.31 1.43
N SER A 296 -43.60 -25.64 2.53
CA SER A 296 -44.98 -25.40 2.95
C SER A 296 -45.08 -24.00 3.60
N SER A 297 -45.91 -23.12 3.03
CA SER A 297 -46.17 -21.81 3.62
C SER A 297 -46.94 -21.90 4.96
N ALA A 298 -47.67 -22.98 5.19
CA ALA A 298 -48.36 -23.23 6.44
C ALA A 298 -47.41 -23.63 7.57
N LEU A 299 -46.26 -24.25 7.25
CA LEU A 299 -45.24 -24.65 8.22
C LEU A 299 -44.16 -23.61 8.40
N ASP A 300 -43.70 -22.94 7.33
CA ASP A 300 -42.46 -22.14 7.32
C ASP A 300 -42.66 -20.67 6.95
N GLY A 301 -43.90 -20.15 6.87
CA GLY A 301 -44.15 -18.75 6.54
C GLY A 301 -43.37 -17.78 7.46
N ASP A 302 -42.74 -16.76 6.88
CA ASP A 302 -41.95 -15.80 7.63
C ASP A 302 -42.81 -15.01 8.63
N ARG A 303 -42.61 -15.28 9.92
CA ARG A 303 -43.32 -14.65 11.06
C ARG A 303 -44.83 -14.74 10.99
N GLY A 304 -45.36 -15.76 10.31
CA GLY A 304 -46.81 -16.00 10.19
C GLY A 304 -47.60 -14.93 9.43
N SER A 305 -46.95 -13.87 8.95
CA SER A 305 -47.58 -12.76 8.23
C SER A 305 -47.13 -12.60 6.79
N MET A 306 -45.96 -13.15 6.44
CA MET A 306 -45.42 -13.12 5.08
C MET A 306 -45.41 -14.55 4.51
N ASN A 307 -46.27 -14.79 3.56
CA ASN A 307 -46.48 -16.11 2.97
C ASN A 307 -45.91 -16.23 1.54
N ASP A 308 -45.09 -15.28 1.11
CA ASP A 308 -44.30 -15.33 -0.13
C ASP A 308 -42.89 -15.88 0.07
N ARG A 309 -42.52 -16.14 1.33
CA ARG A 309 -41.17 -16.57 1.74
C ARG A 309 -41.19 -17.32 3.05
N MET A 310 -40.11 -18.06 3.28
CA MET A 310 -39.81 -18.71 4.54
C MET A 310 -38.53 -18.16 5.14
N ARG A 311 -38.44 -18.17 6.47
CA ARG A 311 -37.23 -17.75 7.19
C ARG A 311 -36.94 -18.69 8.34
N ASN A 312 -35.73 -19.20 8.34
CA ASN A 312 -35.16 -19.98 9.42
C ASN A 312 -33.71 -19.57 9.60
N GLU A 313 -33.47 -18.51 10.37
CA GLU A 313 -32.17 -17.88 10.55
C GLU A 313 -31.83 -17.59 12.00
N MET A 314 -30.56 -17.75 12.36
CA MET A 314 -29.97 -17.13 13.53
C MET A 314 -29.22 -15.87 13.13
N LYS A 315 -28.95 -14.98 14.10
CA LYS A 315 -28.21 -13.74 13.92
C LYS A 315 -27.36 -13.44 15.14
N THR A 316 -26.34 -12.57 14.97
CA THR A 316 -25.60 -12.02 16.12
C THR A 316 -26.50 -11.14 16.97
N GLN A 317 -26.31 -11.19 18.30
CA GLN A 317 -27.04 -10.36 19.26
C GLN A 317 -26.52 -8.91 19.23
N THR A 318 -27.41 -7.99 19.58
CA THR A 318 -27.13 -6.53 19.56
C THR A 318 -27.11 -5.92 20.95
N SER A 319 -27.08 -6.74 22.01
CA SER A 319 -26.96 -6.25 23.39
C SER A 319 -25.58 -5.66 23.67
N ALA A 320 -25.45 -4.84 24.68
CA ALA A 320 -24.18 -4.23 25.08
C ALA A 320 -23.04 -5.24 25.32
N THR A 321 -23.36 -6.47 25.70
CA THR A 321 -22.37 -7.54 25.89
C THR A 321 -21.87 -8.10 24.55
N TRP A 322 -22.73 -8.14 23.52
CA TRP A 322 -22.49 -8.87 22.28
C TRP A 322 -22.40 -7.97 21.04
N TYR A 323 -22.44 -6.61 21.20
CA TYR A 323 -22.29 -5.69 20.07
C TYR A 323 -21.02 -5.97 19.24
N LYS A 324 -19.97 -6.46 19.91
CA LYS A 324 -18.67 -6.82 19.31
C LYS A 324 -18.72 -8.00 18.34
N LEU A 325 -19.85 -8.71 18.23
CA LEU A 325 -20.05 -9.73 17.20
C LEU A 325 -20.65 -9.16 15.92
N ASN A 326 -21.01 -7.89 15.90
CA ASN A 326 -21.55 -7.16 14.75
C ASN A 326 -20.50 -6.24 14.18
N GLY A 327 -20.53 -6.02 12.89
CA GLY A 327 -19.64 -5.05 12.26
C GLY A 327 -20.02 -3.63 12.63
N ASN A 328 -19.09 -2.86 13.18
CA ASN A 328 -19.29 -1.46 13.51
C ASN A 328 -18.52 -0.56 12.53
N TRP A 329 -18.93 0.69 12.46
CA TRP A 329 -18.27 1.64 11.54
C TRP A 329 -16.76 1.74 11.78
N GLY A 330 -16.00 1.63 10.69
CA GLY A 330 -14.54 1.75 10.72
C GLY A 330 -13.80 0.48 11.13
N GLU A 331 -14.51 -0.57 11.57
CA GLU A 331 -13.92 -1.85 11.95
C GLU A 331 -13.67 -2.78 10.76
N SER A 332 -12.72 -3.69 10.95
CA SER A 332 -12.54 -4.84 10.08
C SER A 332 -12.90 -6.12 10.86
N GLN A 333 -13.69 -6.99 10.27
CA GLN A 333 -14.14 -8.22 10.87
C GLN A 333 -13.78 -9.41 9.97
N ILE A 334 -13.34 -10.53 10.56
CA ILE A 334 -13.25 -11.83 9.88
C ILE A 334 -14.28 -12.77 10.51
N LEU A 335 -15.14 -13.29 9.64
CA LEU A 335 -16.15 -14.27 9.95
C LEU A 335 -15.70 -15.63 9.42
N GLN A 336 -15.57 -16.61 10.30
CA GLN A 336 -15.29 -18.00 9.90
C GLN A 336 -16.44 -18.89 10.35
N TRP A 337 -16.91 -19.73 9.43
CA TRP A 337 -17.98 -20.66 9.68
C TRP A 337 -17.94 -21.78 8.66
N LYS A 338 -18.69 -22.87 8.92
CA LYS A 338 -18.76 -24.03 8.02
C LYS A 338 -20.18 -24.27 7.61
N PHE A 339 -20.38 -24.76 6.38
CA PHE A 339 -21.70 -25.27 5.97
C PHE A 339 -21.57 -26.49 5.09
N LYS A 340 -22.68 -27.23 5.04
CA LYS A 340 -22.92 -28.35 4.12
C LYS A 340 -24.38 -28.32 3.68
N ILE A 341 -24.62 -28.56 2.40
CA ILE A 341 -25.96 -28.73 1.81
C ILE A 341 -26.13 -30.16 1.30
N PRO A 342 -27.35 -30.71 1.35
CA PRO A 342 -27.61 -32.07 0.85
C PRO A 342 -27.54 -32.12 -0.68
N LYS A 343 -27.27 -33.32 -1.18
CA LYS A 343 -27.29 -33.60 -2.61
C LYS A 343 -28.65 -33.29 -3.23
N GLY A 344 -28.61 -32.60 -4.38
CA GLY A 344 -29.81 -32.23 -5.11
C GLY A 344 -30.61 -31.11 -4.45
N TYR A 345 -29.95 -30.24 -3.64
CA TYR A 345 -30.59 -29.06 -3.04
C TYR A 345 -31.33 -28.21 -4.09
N ARG A 346 -32.56 -27.83 -3.81
CA ARG A 346 -33.44 -27.04 -4.70
C ARG A 346 -33.57 -25.60 -4.20
N PRO A 347 -32.71 -24.69 -4.62
CA PRO A 347 -32.84 -23.26 -4.27
C PRO A 347 -34.03 -22.66 -5.02
N SER A 348 -34.55 -21.58 -4.47
CA SER A 348 -35.54 -20.73 -5.14
C SER A 348 -34.99 -20.07 -6.40
N THR A 349 -35.87 -19.76 -7.34
CA THR A 349 -35.53 -18.95 -8.52
C THR A 349 -35.32 -17.45 -8.21
N SER A 350 -35.87 -16.99 -7.08
CA SER A 350 -35.75 -15.58 -6.65
C SER A 350 -34.60 -15.40 -5.66
N PHE A 351 -34.77 -15.69 -4.40
CA PHE A 351 -33.70 -15.62 -3.40
C PHE A 351 -33.72 -16.86 -2.49
N CYS A 352 -32.54 -17.32 -2.13
CA CYS A 352 -32.31 -18.34 -1.11
C CYS A 352 -30.97 -17.99 -0.42
N HIS A 353 -31.03 -17.11 0.59
CA HIS A 353 -29.87 -16.69 1.34
C HIS A 353 -29.50 -17.72 2.39
N ILE A 354 -28.22 -18.07 2.47
CA ILE A 354 -27.65 -18.90 3.54
C ILE A 354 -26.83 -18.06 4.53
N HIS A 355 -26.42 -16.88 4.09
CA HIS A 355 -25.76 -15.87 4.94
C HIS A 355 -26.11 -14.46 4.47
N GLN A 356 -26.21 -13.52 5.43
CA GLN A 356 -26.49 -12.12 5.16
C GLN A 356 -25.69 -11.22 6.10
N LEU A 357 -25.05 -10.20 5.56
CA LEU A 357 -24.62 -9.00 6.28
C LEU A 357 -25.78 -8.00 6.22
N LYS A 358 -26.42 -7.71 7.37
CA LYS A 358 -27.67 -6.98 7.42
C LYS A 358 -27.62 -5.83 8.42
N ALA A 359 -27.85 -4.61 7.97
CA ALA A 359 -27.91 -3.45 8.84
C ALA A 359 -28.98 -3.61 9.94
N GLN A 360 -28.66 -3.14 11.14
CA GLN A 360 -29.58 -2.89 12.21
C GLN A 360 -29.96 -1.42 12.20
N GLU A 361 -31.25 -1.14 12.09
CA GLU A 361 -31.79 0.22 11.95
C GLU A 361 -31.35 0.95 10.67
N GLY A 362 -31.69 2.21 10.54
CA GLY A 362 -31.42 3.01 9.36
C GLY A 362 -31.95 2.38 8.08
N ASP A 363 -31.21 2.49 7.00
CA ASP A 363 -31.55 1.90 5.71
C ASP A 363 -31.29 0.40 5.68
N ASN A 364 -32.16 -0.35 6.34
CA ASN A 364 -32.07 -1.80 6.51
C ASN A 364 -32.98 -2.60 5.57
N GLY A 365 -33.52 -2.02 4.50
CA GLY A 365 -34.44 -2.69 3.57
C GLY A 365 -33.80 -3.91 2.92
N ALA A 366 -32.65 -3.75 2.26
CA ALA A 366 -31.87 -4.82 1.65
C ALA A 366 -30.66 -5.22 2.50
N PRO A 367 -30.19 -6.48 2.45
CA PRO A 367 -28.88 -6.86 2.99
C PRO A 367 -27.74 -6.11 2.28
N VAL A 368 -26.62 -5.92 2.96
CA VAL A 368 -25.40 -5.34 2.37
C VAL A 368 -24.76 -6.34 1.42
N ILE A 369 -24.53 -7.54 1.93
CA ILE A 369 -23.99 -8.67 1.16
C ILE A 369 -24.78 -9.93 1.52
N THR A 370 -24.97 -10.81 0.54
CA THR A 370 -25.55 -12.13 0.76
C THR A 370 -24.74 -13.20 0.06
N ILE A 371 -24.60 -14.34 0.74
CA ILE A 371 -24.26 -15.61 0.09
C ILE A 371 -25.58 -16.36 -0.14
N SER A 372 -25.87 -16.62 -1.41
CA SER A 372 -27.18 -17.10 -1.85
C SER A 372 -27.03 -18.32 -2.74
N LEU A 373 -27.99 -19.23 -2.65
CA LEU A 373 -28.16 -20.34 -3.58
C LEU A 373 -29.20 -19.94 -4.63
N ARG A 374 -28.96 -20.25 -5.88
CA ARG A 374 -29.85 -19.91 -7.00
C ARG A 374 -30.00 -21.06 -7.96
N GLY A 375 -31.19 -21.24 -8.51
CA GLY A 375 -31.44 -22.23 -9.56
C GLY A 375 -32.66 -21.86 -10.40
N ASN A 376 -32.82 -22.53 -11.51
CA ASN A 376 -34.02 -22.42 -12.32
C ASN A 376 -35.16 -23.24 -11.70
N ASN A 377 -36.39 -22.94 -12.08
CA ASN A 377 -37.57 -23.66 -11.57
C ASN A 377 -37.60 -25.16 -11.95
N ASP A 378 -36.95 -25.53 -13.04
CA ASP A 378 -36.77 -26.93 -13.46
C ASP A 378 -35.65 -27.67 -12.68
N GLY A 379 -34.95 -26.95 -11.77
CA GLY A 379 -33.84 -27.48 -10.99
C GLY A 379 -32.50 -27.47 -11.72
N THR A 380 -32.44 -26.87 -12.88
CA THR A 380 -31.17 -26.67 -13.62
C THR A 380 -30.47 -25.38 -13.18
N ASN A 381 -29.26 -25.19 -13.68
CA ASN A 381 -28.43 -23.98 -13.46
C ASN A 381 -28.33 -23.61 -11.97
N ARG A 382 -28.11 -24.60 -11.13
CA ARG A 382 -27.95 -24.40 -9.69
C ARG A 382 -26.54 -23.87 -9.39
N ARG A 383 -26.45 -22.79 -8.63
CA ARG A 383 -25.19 -22.12 -8.38
C ARG A 383 -25.18 -21.32 -7.08
N VAL A 384 -24.00 -21.05 -6.58
CA VAL A 384 -23.76 -20.10 -5.49
C VAL A 384 -23.59 -18.70 -6.08
N GLN A 385 -24.28 -17.73 -5.51
CA GLN A 385 -24.15 -16.32 -5.84
C GLN A 385 -23.70 -15.53 -4.62
N VAL A 386 -22.82 -14.55 -4.84
CA VAL A 386 -22.52 -13.51 -3.85
C VAL A 386 -22.98 -12.19 -4.41
N ILE A 387 -23.83 -11.50 -3.65
CA ILE A 387 -24.55 -10.32 -4.12
C ILE A 387 -24.29 -9.17 -3.16
N HIS A 388 -23.83 -8.04 -3.70
CA HIS A 388 -23.75 -6.77 -3.01
C HIS A 388 -24.91 -5.88 -3.45
N SER A 389 -25.60 -5.28 -2.50
CA SER A 389 -26.67 -4.33 -2.73
C SER A 389 -26.35 -3.00 -2.03
N LEU A 390 -26.67 -1.89 -2.67
CA LEU A 390 -26.73 -0.60 -1.99
C LEU A 390 -28.02 -0.47 -1.20
N GLY A 391 -28.03 0.42 -0.21
CA GLY A 391 -29.24 0.88 0.43
C GLY A 391 -30.07 1.78 -0.50
N SER A 392 -31.27 2.15 -0.06
CA SER A 392 -32.12 3.12 -0.76
C SER A 392 -31.61 4.55 -0.60
N ASP A 393 -30.83 4.81 0.45
CA ASP A 393 -30.21 6.11 0.77
C ASP A 393 -28.69 5.90 0.98
N HIS A 394 -27.96 5.87 -0.12
CA HIS A 394 -26.53 5.62 -0.17
C HIS A 394 -25.74 6.90 -0.53
N SER A 395 -24.48 6.95 -0.13
CA SER A 395 -23.59 8.08 -0.43
C SER A 395 -23.42 8.32 -1.93
N ALA A 396 -23.32 9.57 -2.33
CA ALA A 396 -23.10 9.92 -3.73
C ALA A 396 -21.79 9.29 -4.24
N GLY A 397 -21.87 8.64 -5.39
CA GLY A 397 -20.72 7.98 -6.01
C GLY A 397 -20.50 6.51 -5.63
N THR A 398 -21.19 5.99 -4.61
CA THR A 398 -21.15 4.56 -4.30
C THR A 398 -21.85 3.73 -5.36
N LYS A 399 -21.34 2.54 -5.65
CA LYS A 399 -21.85 1.66 -6.70
C LYS A 399 -22.26 0.31 -6.13
N SER A 400 -23.40 -0.21 -6.57
CA SER A 400 -23.72 -1.62 -6.37
C SER A 400 -22.90 -2.46 -7.33
N LEU A 401 -22.26 -3.52 -6.81
CA LEU A 401 -21.63 -4.53 -7.65
C LEU A 401 -22.68 -5.49 -8.23
N GLY A 402 -23.89 -5.52 -7.65
CA GLY A 402 -24.88 -6.55 -7.98
C GLY A 402 -24.32 -7.94 -7.63
N THR A 403 -24.55 -8.92 -8.50
CA THR A 403 -23.99 -10.25 -8.35
C THR A 403 -22.54 -10.27 -8.86
N PHE A 404 -21.58 -10.43 -7.97
CA PHE A 404 -20.16 -10.44 -8.32
C PHE A 404 -19.50 -11.83 -8.26
N VAL A 405 -20.22 -12.85 -7.72
CA VAL A 405 -19.92 -14.27 -7.91
C VAL A 405 -21.19 -14.94 -8.41
N ASP A 406 -21.14 -15.63 -9.56
CA ASP A 406 -22.31 -16.26 -10.20
C ASP A 406 -21.98 -17.53 -11.00
N ASN A 407 -20.77 -18.00 -10.94
CA ASN A 407 -20.28 -19.06 -11.83
C ASN A 407 -19.90 -20.36 -11.11
N VAL A 408 -20.12 -20.43 -9.79
CA VAL A 408 -19.74 -21.64 -9.01
C VAL A 408 -20.96 -22.56 -8.89
N LYS A 409 -20.85 -23.74 -9.46
CA LYS A 409 -21.93 -24.73 -9.46
C LYS A 409 -22.20 -25.25 -8.05
N ILE A 410 -23.48 -25.43 -7.71
CA ILE A 410 -23.90 -25.91 -6.38
C ILE A 410 -23.40 -27.32 -6.11
N GLU A 411 -23.22 -28.14 -7.15
CA GLU A 411 -22.74 -29.51 -7.07
C GLU A 411 -21.36 -29.65 -6.44
N GLU A 412 -20.55 -28.58 -6.44
CA GLU A 412 -19.25 -28.54 -5.76
C GLU A 412 -19.39 -28.52 -4.22
N PHE A 413 -20.58 -28.19 -3.72
CA PHE A 413 -20.90 -28.04 -2.29
C PHE A 413 -21.80 -29.16 -1.74
N GLU A 414 -22.44 -29.98 -2.63
CA GLU A 414 -23.38 -30.99 -2.22
C GLU A 414 -22.71 -32.12 -1.44
N ASP A 415 -23.24 -32.43 -0.26
CA ASP A 415 -22.73 -33.43 0.70
C ASP A 415 -21.27 -33.15 1.14
N GLU A 416 -20.76 -31.98 0.88
CA GLU A 416 -19.39 -31.56 1.19
C GLU A 416 -19.37 -30.45 2.24
N TRP A 417 -18.58 -30.63 3.28
CA TRP A 417 -18.30 -29.56 4.21
C TRP A 417 -17.34 -28.53 3.56
N VAL A 418 -17.70 -27.28 3.66
CA VAL A 418 -16.85 -26.16 3.25
C VAL A 418 -16.58 -25.24 4.43
N GLN A 419 -15.36 -24.69 4.47
CA GLN A 419 -14.95 -23.60 5.35
C GLN A 419 -15.15 -22.29 4.63
N VAL A 420 -15.89 -21.39 5.23
CA VAL A 420 -16.05 -20.00 4.79
C VAL A 420 -15.14 -19.09 5.63
N SER A 421 -14.47 -18.15 5.00
CA SER A 421 -13.76 -17.04 5.63
C SER A 421 -14.13 -15.76 4.89
N GLU A 422 -14.76 -14.84 5.60
CA GLU A 422 -15.17 -13.53 5.09
C GLU A 422 -14.41 -12.44 5.84
N GLU A 423 -13.69 -11.58 5.12
CA GLU A 423 -13.07 -10.37 5.67
C GLU A 423 -13.86 -9.16 5.19
N VAL A 424 -14.34 -8.35 6.12
CA VAL A 424 -15.15 -7.16 5.84
C VAL A 424 -14.55 -5.95 6.55
N LYS A 425 -14.28 -4.86 5.79
CA LYS A 425 -14.04 -3.53 6.35
C LYS A 425 -15.35 -2.75 6.21
N TYR A 426 -15.93 -2.33 7.34
CA TYR A 426 -17.21 -1.62 7.37
C TYR A 426 -17.02 -0.12 7.16
N ASP A 427 -17.25 0.34 5.93
CA ASP A 427 -17.03 1.72 5.51
C ASP A 427 -17.84 1.99 4.21
N HIS A 428 -18.05 3.25 3.82
CA HIS A 428 -18.53 3.59 2.49
C HIS A 428 -17.49 3.29 1.40
N HIS A 429 -16.20 3.27 1.78
CA HIS A 429 -15.06 2.83 0.98
C HIS A 429 -14.46 1.54 1.57
N GLY A 430 -15.32 0.58 1.85
CA GLY A 430 -14.98 -0.67 2.52
C GLY A 430 -14.33 -1.70 1.61
N LYS A 431 -14.12 -2.87 2.20
CA LYS A 431 -13.55 -4.05 1.53
C LYS A 431 -14.38 -5.27 1.89
N TYR A 432 -14.51 -6.19 0.94
CA TYR A 432 -15.04 -7.52 1.18
C TYR A 432 -14.15 -8.56 0.50
N ARG A 433 -13.70 -9.56 1.26
CA ARG A 433 -13.00 -10.73 0.73
C ARG A 433 -13.72 -11.99 1.19
N LEU A 434 -14.02 -12.89 0.27
CA LEU A 434 -14.62 -14.19 0.53
C LEU A 434 -13.70 -15.29 0.03
N VAL A 435 -13.37 -16.22 0.93
CA VAL A 435 -12.72 -17.49 0.58
C VAL A 435 -13.60 -18.64 1.05
N ILE A 436 -13.96 -19.54 0.13
CA ILE A 436 -14.67 -20.78 0.46
C ILE A 436 -13.79 -21.95 0.01
N THR A 437 -13.45 -22.80 0.98
CA THR A 437 -12.56 -23.93 0.76
C THR A 437 -13.28 -25.23 1.14
N ARG A 438 -13.28 -26.22 0.25
CA ARG A 438 -13.80 -27.55 0.55
C ARG A 438 -12.85 -28.27 1.51
N ILE A 439 -13.39 -28.77 2.63
CA ILE A 439 -12.56 -29.29 3.74
C ILE A 439 -11.86 -30.59 3.37
N ARG A 440 -12.53 -31.48 2.64
CA ARG A 440 -12.03 -32.81 2.29
C ARG A 440 -10.67 -32.81 1.58
N ASP A 441 -10.47 -31.88 0.69
CA ASP A 441 -9.30 -31.83 -0.22
C ASP A 441 -8.59 -30.47 -0.29
N GLY A 442 -9.04 -29.48 0.49
CA GLY A 442 -8.47 -28.14 0.48
C GLY A 442 -8.73 -27.36 -0.80
N LYS A 443 -9.62 -27.84 -1.69
CA LYS A 443 -9.93 -27.13 -2.94
C LYS A 443 -10.60 -25.79 -2.65
N VAL A 444 -10.01 -24.71 -3.10
CA VAL A 444 -10.63 -23.39 -3.06
C VAL A 444 -11.70 -23.32 -4.14
N LEU A 445 -12.94 -23.13 -3.72
CA LEU A 445 -14.12 -23.03 -4.59
C LEU A 445 -14.43 -21.58 -4.96
N ILE A 446 -14.22 -20.67 -4.02
CA ILE A 446 -14.35 -19.21 -4.22
C ILE A 446 -13.16 -18.54 -3.55
N ASP A 447 -12.48 -17.64 -4.24
CA ASP A 447 -11.58 -16.64 -3.70
C ASP A 447 -11.84 -15.34 -4.47
N ASN A 448 -12.51 -14.40 -3.81
CA ASN A 448 -12.93 -13.16 -4.42
C ASN A 448 -12.70 -11.99 -3.48
N THR A 449 -12.09 -10.93 -3.99
CA THR A 449 -11.84 -9.70 -3.24
C THR A 449 -12.44 -8.52 -3.99
N GLN A 450 -13.21 -7.72 -3.26
CA GLN A 450 -13.76 -6.46 -3.72
C GLN A 450 -13.24 -5.34 -2.83
N ASN A 451 -12.63 -4.35 -3.44
CA ASN A 451 -12.11 -3.17 -2.76
C ASN A 451 -12.96 -1.95 -3.14
N ASP A 452 -12.99 -0.95 -2.26
CA ASP A 452 -13.70 0.30 -2.48
C ASP A 452 -15.20 0.09 -2.78
N ILE A 453 -15.86 -0.69 -1.91
CA ILE A 453 -17.30 -0.95 -1.97
C ILE A 453 -18.00 -0.44 -0.72
N ASP A 454 -19.29 -0.06 -0.86
CA ASP A 454 -20.09 0.40 0.28
C ASP A 454 -20.59 -0.77 1.12
N THR A 455 -19.90 -1.03 2.23
CA THR A 455 -20.25 -2.08 3.21
C THR A 455 -21.04 -1.56 4.40
N TRP A 456 -21.49 -0.32 4.34
CA TRP A 456 -22.28 0.34 5.39
C TRP A 456 -23.70 0.67 4.93
N ARG A 457 -24.52 1.17 5.84
CA ARG A 457 -25.86 1.68 5.56
C ARG A 457 -26.12 2.96 6.37
N LYS A 458 -26.67 3.96 5.75
CA LYS A 458 -27.02 5.22 6.37
C LYS A 458 -27.93 5.01 7.59
N GLY A 459 -27.56 5.62 8.71
CA GLY A 459 -28.29 5.50 9.96
C GLY A 459 -28.25 4.11 10.62
N ALA A 460 -27.40 3.20 10.14
CA ALA A 460 -27.23 1.89 10.77
C ALA A 460 -26.47 2.06 12.10
N ILE A 461 -26.86 1.28 13.10
CA ILE A 461 -26.13 1.17 14.36
C ILE A 461 -24.97 0.17 14.19
N ASN A 462 -25.19 -0.91 13.47
CA ASN A 462 -24.21 -1.94 13.14
C ASN A 462 -24.69 -2.80 11.97
N ILE A 463 -23.83 -3.68 11.49
CA ILE A 463 -24.14 -4.72 10.50
C ILE A 463 -24.15 -6.06 11.21
N ARG A 464 -25.31 -6.71 11.27
CA ARG A 464 -25.50 -8.03 11.89
C ARG A 464 -25.14 -9.15 10.94
N ASN A 465 -24.57 -10.20 11.48
CA ASN A 465 -24.29 -11.44 10.77
C ASN A 465 -25.48 -12.40 10.95
N LYS A 466 -26.08 -12.86 9.85
CA LYS A 466 -27.22 -13.78 9.85
C LYS A 466 -26.90 -15.04 9.05
N PHE A 467 -27.29 -16.18 9.59
CA PHE A 467 -27.00 -17.51 9.04
C PHE A 467 -28.25 -18.38 9.09
N GLY A 468 -28.48 -19.19 8.07
CA GLY A 468 -29.65 -20.08 8.01
C GLY A 468 -30.23 -20.15 6.61
N ILE A 469 -31.53 -20.44 6.49
CA ILE A 469 -32.24 -20.52 5.22
C ILE A 469 -33.31 -19.43 5.17
N TYR A 470 -33.13 -18.49 4.25
CA TYR A 470 -34.12 -17.46 3.94
C TYR A 470 -34.40 -17.46 2.44
N ARG A 471 -35.53 -18.09 2.04
CA ARG A 471 -35.86 -18.34 0.63
C ARG A 471 -37.25 -17.87 0.24
N SER A 472 -37.41 -17.46 -1.00
CA SER A 472 -38.70 -17.14 -1.62
C SER A 472 -39.46 -18.38 -2.00
N TYR A 473 -40.79 -18.36 -1.87
CA TYR A 473 -41.69 -19.35 -2.46
C TYR A 473 -41.95 -19.12 -3.96
N GLY A 474 -41.53 -17.94 -4.49
CA GLY A 474 -41.70 -17.58 -5.92
C GLY A 474 -43.05 -16.94 -6.24
N GLY A 475 -44.06 -17.07 -5.39
CA GLY A 475 -45.38 -16.47 -5.54
C GLY A 475 -45.76 -15.61 -4.32
N SER A 476 -46.91 -14.96 -4.39
CA SER A 476 -47.52 -14.21 -3.28
C SER A 476 -48.72 -14.99 -2.73
N GLY A 477 -49.19 -14.63 -1.53
CA GLY A 477 -50.37 -15.21 -0.93
C GLY A 477 -50.22 -16.68 -0.51
N GLY A 478 -49.02 -17.12 -0.16
CA GLY A 478 -48.74 -18.49 0.29
C GLY A 478 -48.63 -19.51 -0.83
N GLN A 479 -48.68 -19.07 -2.09
CA GLN A 479 -48.51 -19.98 -3.21
C GLN A 479 -47.04 -20.29 -3.46
N ILE A 480 -46.70 -21.58 -3.48
CA ILE A 480 -45.38 -22.06 -3.85
C ILE A 480 -45.35 -22.25 -5.37
N THR A 481 -44.80 -21.31 -6.09
CA THR A 481 -44.67 -21.37 -7.56
C THR A 481 -43.30 -21.89 -8.01
N ASN A 482 -42.32 -21.89 -7.10
CA ASN A 482 -41.04 -22.51 -7.33
C ASN A 482 -41.10 -24.02 -7.10
N ASN A 483 -40.37 -24.77 -7.91
CA ASN A 483 -40.21 -26.23 -7.70
C ASN A 483 -39.18 -26.48 -6.58
N ILE A 484 -39.49 -25.99 -5.38
CA ILE A 484 -38.70 -26.20 -4.16
C ILE A 484 -39.20 -27.44 -3.44
N LYS A 485 -38.37 -28.01 -2.59
CA LYS A 485 -38.70 -29.14 -1.71
C LYS A 485 -38.23 -28.85 -0.29
N ASP A 486 -38.49 -29.75 0.63
CA ASP A 486 -37.90 -29.70 1.96
C ASP A 486 -36.40 -29.81 1.85
N GLU A 487 -35.69 -28.91 2.56
CA GLU A 487 -34.25 -28.80 2.49
C GLU A 487 -33.65 -28.67 3.89
N THR A 488 -32.38 -29.05 4.01
CA THR A 488 -31.59 -28.82 5.21
C THR A 488 -30.34 -28.02 4.87
N LEU A 489 -29.83 -27.25 5.86
CA LEU A 489 -28.56 -26.58 5.83
C LEU A 489 -27.84 -26.88 7.14
N ASP A 490 -26.74 -27.60 7.06
CA ASP A 490 -25.88 -27.87 8.20
C ASP A 490 -24.90 -26.77 8.38
N LEU A 491 -24.81 -26.20 9.59
CA LEU A 491 -23.94 -25.11 9.96
C LEU A 491 -23.10 -25.44 11.19
N ALA A 492 -21.83 -25.01 11.19
CA ALA A 492 -20.91 -25.30 12.29
C ALA A 492 -19.78 -24.25 12.44
N ASP A 493 -19.10 -24.29 13.58
CA ASP A 493 -17.83 -23.57 13.85
C ASP A 493 -17.89 -22.07 13.55
N PHE A 494 -18.79 -21.35 14.19
CA PHE A 494 -18.88 -19.90 14.05
C PHE A 494 -17.79 -19.24 14.87
N VAL A 495 -16.97 -18.42 14.23
CA VAL A 495 -15.89 -17.65 14.86
C VAL A 495 -15.87 -16.24 14.28
N ILE A 496 -15.77 -15.25 15.15
CA ILE A 496 -15.70 -13.84 14.76
C ILE A 496 -14.45 -13.22 15.36
N TYR A 497 -13.65 -12.60 14.50
CA TYR A 497 -12.48 -11.83 14.86
C TYR A 497 -12.66 -10.38 14.42
N GLU A 498 -12.04 -9.43 15.15
CA GLU A 498 -12.07 -8.01 14.82
C GLU A 498 -10.71 -7.36 14.90
N LYS A 499 -10.55 -6.33 14.08
CA LYS A 499 -9.41 -5.44 14.04
C LYS A 499 -9.90 -4.00 13.88
N ASP A 500 -9.10 -3.04 14.33
CA ASP A 500 -9.45 -1.62 14.30
C ASP A 500 -10.76 -1.33 15.07
N THR A 501 -10.94 -2.00 16.23
CA THR A 501 -12.17 -1.96 17.00
C THR A 501 -12.59 -0.52 17.32
N ASN A 502 -13.82 -0.17 16.94
CA ASN A 502 -14.45 1.08 17.32
C ASN A 502 -15.34 0.84 18.55
N PRO A 503 -14.97 1.34 19.74
CA PRO A 503 -15.73 1.08 20.97
C PRO A 503 -17.08 1.83 21.02
N SER A 504 -17.38 2.70 20.07
CA SER A 504 -18.62 3.49 20.07
C SER A 504 -19.54 3.09 18.92
N PRO A 505 -20.59 2.29 19.17
CA PRO A 505 -21.62 2.02 18.18
C PRO A 505 -22.52 3.26 18.02
N ALA A 506 -22.02 4.33 17.45
CA ALA A 506 -22.81 5.47 17.06
C ALA A 506 -23.32 5.26 15.62
N ALA A 507 -24.56 5.70 15.35
CA ALA A 507 -25.05 5.77 13.99
C ALA A 507 -24.16 6.72 13.17
N HIS A 508 -23.68 6.26 12.03
CA HIS A 508 -22.91 7.04 11.07
C HIS A 508 -23.71 7.24 9.79
N ASP A 509 -23.65 8.47 9.26
CA ASP A 509 -24.31 8.89 8.02
C ASP A 509 -23.42 8.72 6.79
#